data_eeb55e5c762f6b8826ab02f965fddb11
#
_entry.id   eeb55e5c762f6b8826ab02f965fddb11
#
_cell.length_a   1.000
_cell.length_b   1.000
_cell.length_c   1.000
_cell.angle_alpha   90.00
_cell.angle_beta   90.00
_cell.angle_gamma   90.00
#
_symmetry.space_group_name_H-M   'P 1'
#
loop_
_entity.id
_entity.type
_entity.pdbx_description
1 polymer ?
#
loop_
_entity_poly.entity_id
_entity_poly.type
_entity_poly.pdbx_seq_one_letter_code
_entity_poly.pdbx_strand_id
1 'polypeptide(L)'
;MKEGMRAGEEIDKPRCHCAVFGVFGHASAAQMTYYGLLAQQHRGQEGSGIVTADVEPGTGKHRFHVHKDFGLVNDVYREDHLLTDVLTGSSAIGHNRYSTAGAANNKTNIQPFTVLYRGGNLAIAHNGNLTNFRKIRKRLQDDGTIFQTTSDTEIILHLIARSKKEGQIDQIRDALSQVEGAFSIVILTDTALIAARDHAGFRPLALGRKGDSYVVASETVAFDIIDAEYVRDIAPGEIVVIDDASRATGAVTSLRIDDRPARPHHCIFEFIYFSRPDSQIFGHSVDKVRRKLGKNLARSQPVHPRDPEDKVIVINVPDSSNTATMGYVQATNKMGGKVKLEIGLIRSHYIGRTFIQPRQDVRESRVKTKFNTVKGVLKDKVVVIVDDSIVRGTTSKQLVQLVRQAGPKEVHFRITAPPITHPCHYGMDFPTPGELIANQCGGDIERIGRELGVDSIGYLSIDDLLDSAPRENGENYCTACFSGEYPVAIDAHQSKEENEA
;
A
#
# COMPACT_ATOMS: atom_id res chain seq x y z
N MET A 1 8.69 -27.33 -24.79
CA MET A 1 8.16 -27.39 -23.43
C MET A 1 9.01 -26.42 -22.58
N LYS A 2 8.52 -25.22 -22.30
CA LYS A 2 9.12 -24.28 -21.36
C LYS A 2 8.14 -24.21 -20.17
N GLU A 3 8.49 -24.92 -19.11
CA GLU A 3 7.80 -24.78 -17.82
C GLU A 3 7.92 -23.33 -17.37
N GLY A 4 6.75 -22.74 -17.10
CA GLY A 4 6.65 -21.36 -16.62
C GLY A 4 7.38 -21.20 -15.29
N MET A 5 8.41 -20.37 -15.29
CA MET A 5 9.08 -19.92 -14.08
C MET A 5 8.07 -19.13 -13.24
N ARG A 6 7.65 -19.69 -12.11
CA ARG A 6 6.96 -18.94 -11.07
C ARG A 6 7.89 -17.82 -10.60
N ALA A 7 7.42 -16.59 -10.66
CA ALA A 7 8.12 -15.42 -10.14
C ALA A 7 8.48 -15.66 -8.67
N GLY A 8 9.72 -15.32 -8.30
CA GLY A 8 10.38 -15.73 -7.09
C GLY A 8 9.61 -15.46 -5.80
N GLU A 9 9.63 -16.43 -4.91
CA GLU A 9 9.25 -16.27 -3.51
C GLU A 9 10.12 -15.19 -2.87
N GLU A 10 9.50 -14.08 -2.60
CA GLU A 10 10.11 -12.88 -2.00
C GLU A 10 9.87 -12.84 -0.50
N ILE A 11 10.52 -11.88 0.14
CA ILE A 11 10.47 -11.60 1.57
C ILE A 11 9.06 -11.80 2.13
N ASP A 12 9.01 -12.52 3.24
CA ASP A 12 7.86 -12.80 4.08
C ASP A 12 7.37 -11.54 4.81
N LYS A 13 7.05 -10.52 4.04
CA LYS A 13 6.36 -9.31 4.51
C LYS A 13 5.14 -9.07 3.64
N PRO A 14 4.11 -8.44 4.19
CA PRO A 14 2.94 -8.05 3.41
C PRO A 14 3.39 -7.29 2.19
N ARG A 15 2.89 -7.69 1.04
CA ARG A 15 3.24 -7.02 -0.21
C ARG A 15 2.32 -5.85 -0.44
N CYS A 16 2.91 -4.78 -0.95
CA CYS A 16 2.29 -3.46 -1.05
C CYS A 16 1.22 -3.38 -2.12
N HIS A 17 0.41 -2.35 -1.99
CA HIS A 17 -0.65 -1.96 -2.90
C HIS A 17 -0.17 -0.90 -3.86
N CYS A 18 -0.97 -0.75 -4.93
CA CYS A 18 -0.82 0.31 -5.89
C CYS A 18 -0.75 1.70 -5.24
N ALA A 19 -0.12 2.64 -5.93
CA ALA A 19 -0.22 4.07 -5.64
C ALA A 19 -0.92 4.76 -6.80
N VAL A 20 -1.74 5.77 -6.47
CA VAL A 20 -2.33 6.68 -7.44
C VAL A 20 -1.82 8.09 -7.21
N PHE A 21 -1.69 8.83 -8.29
CA PHE A 21 -1.39 10.26 -8.29
C PHE A 21 -2.20 10.96 -9.38
N GLY A 22 -2.60 12.21 -9.15
CA GLY A 22 -3.27 13.03 -10.13
C GLY A 22 -2.90 14.50 -9.95
N VAL A 23 -2.83 15.24 -11.05
CA VAL A 23 -2.61 16.69 -11.06
C VAL A 23 -3.48 17.33 -12.13
N PHE A 24 -4.07 18.47 -11.82
CA PHE A 24 -4.92 19.25 -12.73
C PHE A 24 -4.48 20.70 -12.80
N GLY A 25 -4.25 21.17 -14.03
CA GLY A 25 -4.01 22.56 -14.34
C GLY A 25 -2.57 23.04 -14.11
N HIS A 26 -1.53 22.20 -14.24
CA HIS A 26 -0.13 22.57 -14.07
C HIS A 26 0.68 22.31 -15.34
N ALA A 27 1.49 23.27 -15.76
CA ALA A 27 2.32 23.14 -16.99
C ALA A 27 3.31 21.97 -16.95
N SER A 28 3.77 21.56 -15.77
CA SER A 28 4.68 20.41 -15.56
C SER A 28 3.92 19.18 -15.04
N ALA A 29 2.71 18.90 -15.54
CA ALA A 29 1.86 17.83 -15.01
C ALA A 29 2.54 16.44 -15.08
N ALA A 30 3.22 16.12 -16.17
CA ALA A 30 3.96 14.86 -16.34
C ALA A 30 5.08 14.70 -15.30
N GLN A 31 5.92 15.75 -15.13
CA GLN A 31 7.03 15.75 -14.19
C GLN A 31 6.54 15.64 -12.73
N MET A 32 5.48 16.39 -12.38
CA MET A 32 4.88 16.29 -11.05
C MET A 32 4.33 14.88 -10.78
N THR A 33 3.71 14.27 -11.79
CA THR A 33 3.20 12.90 -11.66
C THR A 33 4.35 11.90 -11.51
N TYR A 34 5.43 12.05 -12.26
CA TYR A 34 6.65 11.25 -12.10
C TYR A 34 7.20 11.34 -10.68
N TYR A 35 7.41 12.54 -10.14
CA TYR A 35 7.92 12.71 -8.78
C TYR A 35 6.95 12.21 -7.72
N GLY A 36 5.64 12.43 -7.90
CA GLY A 36 4.62 11.90 -7.02
C GLY A 36 4.59 10.37 -6.97
N LEU A 37 4.75 9.70 -8.12
CA LEU A 37 4.88 8.25 -8.19
C LEU A 37 6.22 7.76 -7.60
N LEU A 38 7.32 8.47 -7.84
CA LEU A 38 8.63 8.15 -7.27
C LEU A 38 8.61 8.20 -5.75
N ALA A 39 8.01 9.21 -5.15
CA ALA A 39 7.83 9.31 -3.70
C ALA A 39 7.01 8.14 -3.13
N GLN A 40 6.09 7.59 -3.92
CA GLN A 40 5.23 6.46 -3.58
C GLN A 40 5.72 5.10 -4.14
N GLN A 41 6.99 5.00 -4.56
CA GLN A 41 7.55 3.77 -5.17
C GLN A 41 7.47 2.55 -4.24
N HIS A 42 7.50 2.75 -2.92
CA HIS A 42 7.36 1.69 -1.93
C HIS A 42 6.02 0.95 -2.05
N ARG A 43 4.98 1.58 -2.59
CA ARG A 43 3.63 1.00 -2.77
C ARG A 43 3.52 0.08 -3.99
N GLY A 44 4.28 0.31 -5.06
CA GLY A 44 4.25 -0.53 -6.27
C GLY A 44 5.59 -0.54 -7.00
N GLN A 45 6.06 -1.71 -7.39
CA GLN A 45 7.41 -1.89 -7.97
C GLN A 45 7.41 -2.76 -9.24
N GLU A 46 6.25 -3.19 -9.74
CA GLU A 46 6.16 -4.10 -10.89
C GLU A 46 6.00 -3.36 -12.21
N GLY A 47 5.37 -2.21 -12.16
CA GLY A 47 5.16 -1.37 -13.34
C GLY A 47 4.66 0.01 -12.93
N SER A 48 4.83 0.97 -13.83
CA SER A 48 4.36 2.33 -13.67
C SER A 48 3.73 2.84 -14.96
N GLY A 49 2.73 3.71 -14.85
CA GLY A 49 2.08 4.35 -15.98
C GLY A 49 1.69 5.78 -15.67
N ILE A 50 1.80 6.65 -16.68
CA ILE A 50 1.32 8.03 -16.66
C ILE A 50 0.46 8.26 -17.91
N VAL A 51 -0.66 8.95 -17.69
CA VAL A 51 -1.51 9.50 -18.76
C VAL A 51 -1.62 10.99 -18.54
N THR A 52 -1.38 11.77 -19.59
CA THR A 52 -1.58 13.22 -19.60
C THR A 52 -2.70 13.61 -20.53
N ALA A 53 -3.35 14.74 -20.26
CA ALA A 53 -4.37 15.34 -21.11
C ALA A 53 -3.87 16.67 -21.68
N ASP A 54 -4.05 16.79 -22.99
CA ASP A 54 -3.67 17.97 -23.78
C ASP A 54 -4.84 18.40 -24.68
N VAL A 55 -4.81 19.66 -25.12
CA VAL A 55 -5.72 20.19 -26.14
C VAL A 55 -4.91 20.51 -27.40
N GLU A 56 -5.20 19.84 -28.48
CA GLU A 56 -4.49 20.02 -29.74
C GLU A 56 -4.63 21.45 -30.25
N PRO A 57 -3.51 22.18 -30.47
CA PRO A 57 -3.55 23.54 -30.93
C PRO A 57 -4.27 23.65 -32.29
N GLY A 58 -5.20 24.60 -32.41
CA GLY A 58 -5.91 24.89 -33.63
C GLY A 58 -7.15 24.05 -33.91
N THR A 59 -7.27 22.84 -33.34
CA THR A 59 -8.48 22.00 -33.50
C THR A 59 -9.37 22.01 -32.26
N GLY A 60 -8.80 22.32 -31.08
CA GLY A 60 -9.53 22.25 -29.81
C GLY A 60 -9.86 20.82 -29.38
N LYS A 61 -9.33 19.78 -30.04
CA LYS A 61 -9.56 18.38 -29.67
C LYS A 61 -8.73 17.98 -28.48
N HIS A 62 -9.38 17.32 -27.53
CA HIS A 62 -8.68 16.72 -26.40
C HIS A 62 -7.95 15.45 -26.83
N ARG A 63 -6.73 15.31 -26.37
CA ARG A 63 -5.86 14.15 -26.63
C ARG A 63 -5.26 13.65 -25.33
N PHE A 64 -5.21 12.32 -25.19
CA PHE A 64 -4.47 11.67 -24.11
C PHE A 64 -3.15 11.12 -24.63
N HIS A 65 -2.08 11.38 -23.89
CA HIS A 65 -0.77 10.79 -24.13
C HIS A 65 -0.51 9.76 -23.03
N VAL A 66 -0.01 8.59 -23.41
CA VAL A 66 0.13 7.45 -22.52
C VAL A 66 1.52 6.88 -22.61
N HIS A 67 2.18 6.73 -21.47
CA HIS A 67 3.39 5.90 -21.36
C HIS A 67 3.30 5.02 -20.12
N LYS A 68 3.52 3.70 -20.30
CA LYS A 68 3.50 2.72 -19.22
C LYS A 68 4.31 1.50 -19.56
N ASP A 69 5.06 0.98 -18.58
CA ASP A 69 5.86 -0.23 -18.74
C ASP A 69 6.10 -0.93 -17.39
N PHE A 70 6.68 -2.13 -17.47
CA PHE A 70 7.21 -2.84 -16.31
C PHE A 70 8.45 -2.15 -15.77
N GLY A 71 8.62 -2.17 -14.47
CA GLY A 71 9.80 -1.66 -13.77
C GLY A 71 9.49 -0.60 -12.73
N LEU A 72 10.55 -0.10 -12.10
CA LEU A 72 10.47 1.02 -11.19
C LEU A 72 10.21 2.32 -11.98
N VAL A 73 9.70 3.34 -11.30
CA VAL A 73 9.41 4.65 -11.92
C VAL A 73 10.64 5.19 -12.69
N ASN A 74 11.84 5.14 -12.09
CA ASN A 74 13.06 5.58 -12.73
C ASN A 74 13.44 4.75 -13.98
N ASP A 75 13.07 3.47 -14.01
CA ASP A 75 13.37 2.59 -15.14
C ASP A 75 12.40 2.85 -16.30
N VAL A 76 11.13 3.06 -15.98
CA VAL A 76 10.05 3.31 -16.96
C VAL A 76 10.21 4.66 -17.63
N TYR A 77 10.61 5.69 -16.86
CA TYR A 77 10.77 7.08 -17.37
C TYR A 77 12.25 7.50 -17.45
N ARG A 78 13.11 6.57 -17.87
CA ARG A 78 14.56 6.80 -17.99
C ARG A 78 14.93 7.89 -18.97
N GLU A 79 14.13 8.06 -20.02
CA GLU A 79 14.39 8.99 -21.09
C GLU A 79 13.64 10.30 -20.84
N ASP A 80 14.39 11.40 -20.63
CA ASP A 80 13.82 12.70 -20.26
C ASP A 80 12.75 13.21 -21.25
N HIS A 81 12.91 12.90 -22.54
CA HIS A 81 11.94 13.30 -23.57
C HIS A 81 10.53 12.71 -23.36
N LEU A 82 10.41 11.60 -22.60
CA LEU A 82 9.09 11.05 -22.26
C LEU A 82 8.25 12.01 -21.43
N LEU A 83 8.89 12.75 -20.52
CA LEU A 83 8.20 13.69 -19.63
C LEU A 83 8.08 15.12 -20.20
N THR A 84 8.81 15.43 -21.28
CA THR A 84 8.82 16.77 -21.90
C THR A 84 8.10 16.81 -23.24
N ASP A 85 8.31 15.79 -24.08
CA ASP A 85 7.91 15.82 -25.48
C ASP A 85 6.77 14.83 -25.80
N VAL A 86 6.70 13.71 -25.04
CA VAL A 86 5.69 12.66 -25.26
C VAL A 86 4.47 12.88 -24.36
N LEU A 87 4.68 13.03 -23.06
CA LEU A 87 3.62 13.22 -22.07
C LEU A 87 3.33 14.72 -21.89
N THR A 88 2.84 15.35 -22.95
CA THR A 88 2.46 16.78 -22.95
C THR A 88 1.10 17.01 -22.31
N GLY A 89 0.84 18.25 -21.88
CA GLY A 89 -0.43 18.66 -21.32
C GLY A 89 -0.35 19.19 -19.89
N SER A 90 -1.44 19.75 -19.42
CA SER A 90 -1.53 20.44 -18.11
C SER A 90 -2.22 19.61 -17.03
N SER A 91 -2.70 18.43 -17.35
CA SER A 91 -3.34 17.53 -16.40
C SER A 91 -2.84 16.10 -16.61
N ALA A 92 -2.67 15.37 -15.52
CA ALA A 92 -2.14 14.01 -15.59
C ALA A 92 -2.66 13.12 -14.45
N ILE A 93 -2.70 11.80 -14.70
CA ILE A 93 -2.82 10.79 -13.66
C ILE A 93 -1.71 9.74 -13.81
N GLY A 94 -1.32 9.16 -12.69
CA GLY A 94 -0.30 8.13 -12.66
C GLY A 94 -0.62 7.00 -11.69
N HIS A 95 0.02 5.87 -11.94
CA HIS A 95 -0.17 4.65 -11.17
C HIS A 95 1.14 3.87 -11.02
N ASN A 96 1.45 3.44 -9.80
CA ASN A 96 2.44 2.41 -9.54
C ASN A 96 1.73 1.09 -9.24
N ARG A 97 2.08 0.07 -10.01
CA ARG A 97 1.43 -1.24 -9.93
C ARG A 97 2.11 -2.15 -8.95
N TYR A 98 1.28 -2.83 -8.18
CA TYR A 98 1.55 -4.11 -7.54
C TYR A 98 0.41 -5.07 -7.85
N SER A 99 0.69 -6.34 -8.21
CA SER A 99 -0.35 -7.30 -8.61
C SER A 99 -1.16 -7.77 -7.40
N THR A 100 -2.43 -7.39 -7.36
CA THR A 100 -3.43 -7.89 -6.41
C THR A 100 -4.53 -8.69 -7.11
N ALA A 101 -4.86 -8.30 -8.33
CA ALA A 101 -5.77 -9.00 -9.23
C ALA A 101 -5.23 -8.91 -10.66
N GLY A 102 -5.24 -10.04 -11.36
CA GLY A 102 -4.73 -10.15 -12.73
C GLY A 102 -3.26 -10.59 -12.81
N ALA A 103 -2.93 -11.27 -13.91
CA ALA A 103 -1.60 -11.85 -14.13
C ALA A 103 -0.48 -10.79 -14.04
N ALA A 104 0.49 -11.04 -13.15
CA ALA A 104 1.62 -10.13 -12.88
C ALA A 104 2.42 -9.78 -14.15
N ASN A 105 2.53 -10.71 -15.08
CA ASN A 105 3.33 -10.59 -16.31
C ASN A 105 2.56 -10.03 -17.51
N ASN A 106 1.34 -9.51 -17.32
CA ASN A 106 0.56 -8.96 -18.41
C ASN A 106 0.65 -7.43 -18.44
N LYS A 107 1.33 -6.88 -19.46
CA LYS A 107 1.49 -5.43 -19.66
C LYS A 107 0.14 -4.70 -19.81
N THR A 108 -0.90 -5.39 -20.32
CA THR A 108 -2.24 -4.78 -20.44
C THR A 108 -2.86 -4.42 -19.09
N ASN A 109 -2.43 -5.08 -18.01
CA ASN A 109 -2.89 -4.79 -16.65
C ASN A 109 -2.19 -3.58 -16.00
N ILE A 110 -1.19 -2.97 -16.65
CA ILE A 110 -0.55 -1.76 -16.12
C ILE A 110 -1.49 -0.58 -16.32
N GLN A 111 -1.85 0.08 -15.24
CA GLN A 111 -2.68 1.28 -15.25
C GLN A 111 -1.82 2.56 -15.42
N PRO A 112 -2.44 3.72 -15.81
CA PRO A 112 -3.87 3.94 -16.03
C PRO A 112 -4.43 3.23 -17.27
N PHE A 113 -5.72 2.84 -17.22
CA PHE A 113 -6.43 2.37 -18.39
C PHE A 113 -7.09 3.56 -19.10
N THR A 114 -7.04 3.58 -20.43
CA THR A 114 -7.58 4.65 -21.24
C THR A 114 -8.64 4.10 -22.20
N VAL A 115 -9.74 4.84 -22.33
CA VAL A 115 -10.81 4.55 -23.29
C VAL A 115 -11.34 5.82 -23.90
N LEU A 116 -11.81 5.72 -25.13
CA LEU A 116 -12.65 6.72 -25.77
C LEU A 116 -14.07 6.14 -25.89
N TYR A 117 -15.04 6.84 -25.34
CA TYR A 117 -16.43 6.41 -25.39
C TYR A 117 -17.34 7.60 -25.71
N ARG A 118 -18.67 7.42 -25.69
CA ARG A 118 -19.65 8.50 -26.03
C ARG A 118 -19.52 9.77 -25.18
N GLY A 119 -18.93 9.69 -23.97
CA GLY A 119 -18.73 10.84 -23.08
C GLY A 119 -17.40 11.55 -23.28
N GLY A 120 -16.54 11.11 -24.20
CA GLY A 120 -15.20 11.65 -24.43
C GLY A 120 -14.09 10.71 -24.00
N ASN A 121 -12.88 11.23 -23.84
CA ASN A 121 -11.75 10.48 -23.31
C ASN A 121 -11.90 10.23 -21.81
N LEU A 122 -11.42 9.08 -21.36
CA LEU A 122 -11.39 8.73 -19.95
C LEU A 122 -10.17 7.88 -19.66
N ALA A 123 -9.41 8.24 -18.62
CA ALA A 123 -8.34 7.42 -18.07
C ALA A 123 -8.61 7.16 -16.58
N ILE A 124 -8.31 5.95 -16.09
CA ILE A 124 -8.56 5.56 -14.70
C ILE A 124 -7.33 4.88 -14.09
N ALA A 125 -7.03 5.23 -12.85
CA ALA A 125 -6.07 4.53 -11.98
C ALA A 125 -6.73 4.20 -10.62
N HIS A 126 -6.47 3.00 -10.12
CA HIS A 126 -7.15 2.42 -8.97
C HIS A 126 -6.14 1.80 -8.00
N ASN A 127 -6.27 2.16 -6.74
CA ASN A 127 -5.61 1.52 -5.61
C ASN A 127 -6.68 0.84 -4.74
N GLY A 128 -6.74 -0.49 -4.80
CA GLY A 128 -7.71 -1.28 -4.03
C GLY A 128 -8.00 -2.65 -4.64
N ASN A 129 -9.14 -3.21 -4.27
CA ASN A 129 -9.66 -4.46 -4.81
C ASN A 129 -11.19 -4.52 -4.65
N LEU A 130 -11.90 -4.80 -5.73
CA LEU A 130 -13.35 -4.88 -5.75
C LEU A 130 -13.81 -6.29 -5.35
N THR A 131 -14.61 -6.40 -4.30
CA THR A 131 -15.07 -7.71 -3.79
C THR A 131 -16.18 -8.32 -4.63
N ASN A 132 -16.94 -7.53 -5.38
CA ASN A 132 -18.03 -8.00 -6.24
C ASN A 132 -17.66 -8.06 -7.73
N PHE A 133 -16.36 -7.90 -8.10
CA PHE A 133 -15.94 -7.76 -9.50
C PHE A 133 -16.29 -8.97 -10.37
N ARG A 134 -16.20 -10.20 -9.87
CA ARG A 134 -16.51 -11.41 -10.64
C ARG A 134 -17.97 -11.48 -11.03
N LYS A 135 -18.86 -11.18 -10.08
CA LYS A 135 -20.30 -11.14 -10.34
C LYS A 135 -20.64 -10.11 -11.43
N ILE A 136 -20.02 -8.94 -11.34
CA ILE A 136 -20.23 -7.88 -12.34
C ILE A 136 -19.61 -8.28 -13.68
N ARG A 137 -18.36 -8.80 -13.69
CA ARG A 137 -17.66 -9.23 -14.89
C ARG A 137 -18.46 -10.30 -15.65
N LYS A 138 -18.93 -11.33 -14.93
CA LYS A 138 -19.76 -12.39 -15.52
C LYS A 138 -21.02 -11.81 -16.17
N ARG A 139 -21.77 -10.96 -15.46
CA ARG A 139 -22.95 -10.28 -16.00
C ARG A 139 -22.64 -9.51 -17.29
N LEU A 140 -21.54 -8.75 -17.28
CA LEU A 140 -21.13 -7.98 -18.45
C LEU A 140 -20.71 -8.88 -19.63
N GLN A 141 -20.03 -9.99 -19.35
CA GLN A 141 -19.66 -10.98 -20.39
C GLN A 141 -20.90 -11.68 -20.97
N ASP A 142 -21.84 -12.07 -20.11
CA ASP A 142 -23.13 -12.66 -20.56
C ASP A 142 -23.91 -11.67 -21.46
N ASP A 143 -23.75 -10.37 -21.22
CA ASP A 143 -24.28 -9.28 -22.08
C ASP A 143 -23.40 -8.97 -23.31
N GLY A 144 -22.36 -9.74 -23.59
CA GLY A 144 -21.49 -9.60 -24.77
C GLY A 144 -20.37 -8.58 -24.63
N THR A 145 -20.05 -8.13 -23.41
CA THR A 145 -18.92 -7.19 -23.17
C THR A 145 -17.57 -7.89 -23.37
N ILE A 146 -16.68 -7.28 -24.14
CA ILE A 146 -15.30 -7.75 -24.35
C ILE A 146 -14.37 -7.11 -23.35
N PHE A 147 -13.60 -7.90 -22.64
CA PHE A 147 -12.57 -7.44 -21.71
C PHE A 147 -11.18 -7.57 -22.35
N GLN A 148 -10.32 -6.59 -22.13
CA GLN A 148 -8.93 -6.55 -22.62
C GLN A 148 -7.92 -6.91 -21.53
N THR A 149 -8.33 -6.83 -20.27
CA THR A 149 -7.49 -7.07 -19.11
C THR A 149 -8.12 -8.07 -18.16
N THR A 150 -7.34 -8.57 -17.20
CA THR A 150 -7.88 -9.36 -16.08
C THR A 150 -8.10 -8.51 -14.82
N SER A 151 -7.86 -7.19 -14.91
CA SER A 151 -8.02 -6.27 -13.78
C SER A 151 -9.49 -6.02 -13.43
N ASP A 152 -9.78 -5.93 -12.15
CA ASP A 152 -11.08 -5.52 -11.61
C ASP A 152 -11.45 -4.08 -12.00
N THR A 153 -10.47 -3.23 -12.21
CA THR A 153 -10.63 -1.81 -12.57
C THR A 153 -11.34 -1.64 -13.94
N GLU A 154 -11.14 -2.56 -14.90
CA GLU A 154 -11.76 -2.49 -16.22
C GLU A 154 -13.29 -2.53 -16.15
N ILE A 155 -13.86 -3.18 -15.12
CA ILE A 155 -15.30 -3.23 -14.90
C ILE A 155 -15.89 -1.82 -14.76
N ILE A 156 -15.18 -0.94 -14.06
CA ILE A 156 -15.64 0.44 -13.83
C ILE A 156 -15.79 1.18 -15.17
N LEU A 157 -14.84 1.00 -16.08
CA LEU A 157 -14.94 1.59 -17.43
C LEU A 157 -16.19 1.13 -18.19
N HIS A 158 -16.46 -0.18 -18.13
CA HIS A 158 -17.66 -0.74 -18.78
C HIS A 158 -18.95 -0.25 -18.12
N LEU A 159 -19.00 -0.12 -16.80
CA LEU A 159 -20.15 0.42 -16.08
C LEU A 159 -20.39 1.89 -16.43
N ILE A 160 -19.34 2.71 -16.53
CA ILE A 160 -19.42 4.11 -16.96
C ILE A 160 -19.98 4.19 -18.37
N ALA A 161 -19.44 3.42 -19.32
CA ALA A 161 -19.85 3.44 -20.72
C ALA A 161 -21.31 2.98 -20.92
N ARG A 162 -21.82 2.09 -20.07
CA ARG A 162 -23.18 1.53 -20.10
C ARG A 162 -24.19 2.37 -19.31
N SER A 163 -23.76 3.28 -18.47
CA SER A 163 -24.65 4.14 -17.67
C SER A 163 -25.58 4.95 -18.59
N LYS A 164 -26.85 5.00 -18.24
CA LYS A 164 -27.88 5.76 -18.97
C LYS A 164 -27.98 7.22 -18.50
N LYS A 165 -27.15 7.63 -17.55
CA LYS A 165 -27.14 9.00 -17.05
C LYS A 165 -26.62 9.95 -18.13
N GLU A 166 -27.11 11.18 -18.08
CA GLU A 166 -26.59 12.29 -18.85
C GLU A 166 -25.37 12.89 -18.14
N GLY A 167 -24.34 13.27 -18.87
CA GLY A 167 -23.12 13.82 -18.26
C GLY A 167 -22.16 12.78 -17.71
N GLN A 168 -20.87 13.05 -17.90
CA GLN A 168 -19.80 12.11 -17.58
C GLN A 168 -19.66 11.90 -16.06
N ILE A 169 -19.85 12.94 -15.27
CA ILE A 169 -19.75 12.85 -13.79
C ILE A 169 -20.86 11.97 -13.23
N ASP A 170 -22.10 12.09 -13.71
CA ASP A 170 -23.20 11.25 -13.25
C ASP A 170 -23.05 9.80 -13.71
N GLN A 171 -22.45 9.56 -14.89
CA GLN A 171 -22.09 8.20 -15.34
C GLN A 171 -21.04 7.56 -14.46
N ILE A 172 -20.02 8.31 -14.03
CA ILE A 172 -19.00 7.86 -13.10
C ILE A 172 -19.63 7.54 -11.73
N ARG A 173 -20.47 8.44 -11.24
CA ARG A 173 -21.19 8.25 -9.97
C ARG A 173 -22.07 6.99 -10.00
N ASP A 174 -22.84 6.80 -11.08
CA ASP A 174 -23.69 5.62 -11.31
C ASP A 174 -22.86 4.31 -11.35
N ALA A 175 -21.71 4.33 -11.99
CA ALA A 175 -20.79 3.19 -12.03
C ALA A 175 -20.22 2.85 -10.65
N LEU A 176 -19.73 3.86 -9.90
CA LEU A 176 -19.14 3.68 -8.58
C LEU A 176 -20.17 3.24 -7.54
N SER A 177 -21.45 3.54 -7.71
CA SER A 177 -22.53 3.06 -6.83
C SER A 177 -22.78 1.55 -6.94
N GLN A 178 -22.32 0.89 -8.02
CA GLN A 178 -22.53 -0.53 -8.30
C GLN A 178 -21.36 -1.41 -7.83
N VAL A 179 -20.18 -0.83 -7.55
CA VAL A 179 -19.01 -1.58 -7.10
C VAL A 179 -18.90 -1.62 -5.59
N GLU A 180 -18.37 -2.72 -5.08
CA GLU A 180 -18.14 -2.97 -3.65
C GLU A 180 -16.69 -3.36 -3.41
N GLY A 181 -16.18 -3.10 -2.21
CA GLY A 181 -14.80 -3.41 -1.82
C GLY A 181 -14.01 -2.16 -1.51
N ALA A 182 -12.70 -2.25 -1.65
CA ALA A 182 -11.78 -1.16 -1.40
C ALA A 182 -11.41 -0.46 -2.70
N PHE A 183 -11.58 0.87 -2.76
CA PHE A 183 -11.07 1.66 -3.86
C PHE A 183 -10.70 3.10 -3.47
N SER A 184 -9.52 3.51 -3.89
CA SER A 184 -9.12 4.90 -4.05
C SER A 184 -8.77 5.09 -5.51
N ILE A 185 -9.58 5.88 -6.21
CA ILE A 185 -9.58 6.00 -7.67
C ILE A 185 -9.28 7.44 -8.07
N VAL A 186 -8.46 7.60 -9.11
CA VAL A 186 -8.32 8.85 -9.84
C VAL A 186 -8.70 8.61 -11.29
N ILE A 187 -9.53 9.52 -11.83
CA ILE A 187 -10.01 9.51 -13.21
C ILE A 187 -9.65 10.84 -13.85
N LEU A 188 -9.08 10.78 -15.04
CA LEU A 188 -8.84 11.94 -15.89
C LEU A 188 -9.83 11.91 -17.05
N THR A 189 -10.51 13.01 -17.27
CA THR A 189 -11.41 13.25 -18.41
C THR A 189 -10.87 14.37 -19.29
N ASP A 190 -11.57 14.71 -20.32
CA ASP A 190 -11.21 15.85 -21.18
C ASP A 190 -11.17 17.19 -20.42
N THR A 191 -11.96 17.33 -19.36
CA THR A 191 -12.17 18.63 -18.68
C THR A 191 -11.99 18.59 -17.16
N ALA A 192 -11.76 17.43 -16.56
CA ALA A 192 -11.69 17.31 -15.11
C ALA A 192 -10.76 16.17 -14.64
N LEU A 193 -10.18 16.36 -13.47
CA LEU A 193 -9.61 15.31 -12.63
C LEU A 193 -10.63 14.97 -11.56
N ILE A 194 -10.95 13.69 -11.43
CA ILE A 194 -11.92 13.18 -10.47
C ILE A 194 -11.22 12.21 -9.52
N ALA A 195 -11.44 12.39 -8.24
CA ALA A 195 -10.93 11.48 -7.22
C ALA A 195 -12.10 10.90 -6.41
N ALA A 196 -12.12 9.60 -6.21
CA ALA A 196 -13.19 8.93 -5.49
C ALA A 196 -12.66 7.91 -4.50
N ARG A 197 -13.36 7.76 -3.38
CA ARG A 197 -12.99 6.83 -2.31
C ARG A 197 -14.19 6.00 -1.87
N ASP A 198 -13.99 4.71 -1.61
CA ASP A 198 -15.06 3.80 -1.18
C ASP A 198 -15.73 4.22 0.14
N HIS A 199 -16.91 3.66 0.44
CA HIS A 199 -17.72 4.01 1.62
C HIS A 199 -17.08 3.68 2.96
N ALA A 200 -16.14 2.73 2.98
CA ALA A 200 -15.36 2.39 4.17
C ALA A 200 -14.06 3.21 4.24
N GLY A 201 -13.64 3.82 3.13
CA GLY A 201 -12.39 4.56 3.06
C GLY A 201 -11.18 3.69 3.38
N PHE A 202 -11.15 2.45 2.89
CA PHE A 202 -10.08 1.51 3.22
C PHE A 202 -8.70 2.04 2.91
N ARG A 203 -8.51 2.61 1.70
CA ARG A 203 -7.22 3.11 1.27
C ARG A 203 -7.11 4.62 1.42
N PRO A 204 -5.92 5.15 1.75
CA PRO A 204 -5.75 6.59 1.86
C PRO A 204 -5.85 7.25 0.48
N LEU A 205 -6.40 8.46 0.45
CA LEU A 205 -6.45 9.33 -0.70
C LEU A 205 -6.57 10.77 -0.21
N ALA A 206 -5.59 11.59 -0.53
CA ALA A 206 -5.47 12.96 -0.07
C ALA A 206 -5.56 13.96 -1.23
N LEU A 207 -6.14 15.12 -0.94
CA LEU A 207 -6.19 16.29 -1.80
C LEU A 207 -5.14 17.29 -1.35
N GLY A 208 -4.37 17.80 -2.29
CA GLY A 208 -3.39 18.88 -2.08
C GLY A 208 -3.53 19.98 -3.12
N ARG A 209 -2.77 21.04 -2.94
CA ARG A 209 -2.74 22.22 -3.80
C ARG A 209 -1.33 22.72 -4.04
N LYS A 210 -1.02 23.14 -5.28
CA LYS A 210 0.20 23.86 -5.63
C LYS A 210 -0.16 25.07 -6.46
N GLY A 211 -0.08 26.26 -5.84
CA GLY A 211 -0.59 27.48 -6.47
C GLY A 211 -2.09 27.39 -6.74
N ASP A 212 -2.49 27.53 -8.00
CA ASP A 212 -3.87 27.35 -8.48
C ASP A 212 -4.18 25.91 -8.92
N SER A 213 -3.17 25.05 -9.00
CA SER A 213 -3.31 23.66 -9.44
C SER A 213 -3.66 22.74 -8.26
N TYR A 214 -4.44 21.71 -8.52
CA TYR A 214 -4.79 20.67 -7.53
C TYR A 214 -4.04 19.38 -7.79
N VAL A 215 -3.72 18.67 -6.71
CA VAL A 215 -3.07 17.37 -6.73
C VAL A 215 -3.81 16.38 -5.84
N VAL A 216 -3.79 15.12 -6.23
CA VAL A 216 -4.37 13.99 -5.49
C VAL A 216 -3.33 12.90 -5.38
N ALA A 217 -3.16 12.29 -4.21
CA ALA A 217 -2.21 11.20 -4.02
C ALA A 217 -2.69 10.19 -2.97
N SER A 218 -2.20 8.96 -3.05
CA SER A 218 -2.42 7.96 -2.00
C SER A 218 -1.76 8.35 -0.68
N GLU A 219 -0.60 9.04 -0.70
CA GLU A 219 0.11 9.49 0.49
C GLU A 219 0.62 10.93 0.35
N THR A 220 0.64 11.66 1.46
CA THR A 220 1.06 13.07 1.48
C THR A 220 2.55 13.27 1.17
N VAL A 221 3.40 12.27 1.35
CA VAL A 221 4.81 12.34 0.94
C VAL A 221 4.98 12.69 -0.54
N ALA A 222 3.97 12.38 -1.37
CA ALA A 222 3.95 12.78 -2.77
C ALA A 222 3.75 14.30 -2.96
N PHE A 223 3.15 14.97 -1.97
CA PHE A 223 3.01 16.44 -1.98
C PHE A 223 4.31 17.11 -1.58
N ASP A 224 5.01 16.55 -0.58
CA ASP A 224 6.27 17.12 -0.08
C ASP A 224 7.32 17.22 -1.20
N ILE A 225 7.47 16.18 -2.03
CA ILE A 225 8.48 16.15 -3.09
C ILE A 225 8.23 17.18 -4.21
N ILE A 226 6.98 17.60 -4.37
CA ILE A 226 6.57 18.57 -5.39
C ILE A 226 6.23 19.95 -4.81
N ASP A 227 6.49 20.19 -3.52
CA ASP A 227 6.12 21.40 -2.77
C ASP A 227 4.64 21.77 -2.91
N ALA A 228 3.74 20.80 -2.78
CA ALA A 228 2.30 21.01 -2.73
C ALA A 228 1.81 20.98 -1.28
N GLU A 229 0.83 21.82 -0.98
CA GLU A 229 0.21 21.90 0.34
C GLU A 229 -0.88 20.84 0.50
N TYR A 230 -0.89 20.13 1.64
CA TYR A 230 -1.99 19.24 2.00
C TYR A 230 -3.24 20.08 2.33
N VAL A 231 -4.36 19.75 1.71
CA VAL A 231 -5.65 20.39 1.96
C VAL A 231 -6.50 19.55 2.92
N ARG A 232 -6.79 18.31 2.56
CA ARG A 232 -7.55 17.35 3.37
C ARG A 232 -7.50 15.95 2.77
N ASP A 233 -7.92 14.96 3.52
CA ASP A 233 -8.27 13.66 2.96
C ASP A 233 -9.58 13.72 2.18
N ILE A 234 -9.72 12.83 1.18
CA ILE A 234 -10.99 12.57 0.51
C ILE A 234 -11.80 11.66 1.44
N ALA A 235 -13.01 12.07 1.77
CA ALA A 235 -13.83 11.38 2.74
C ALA A 235 -14.34 10.01 2.21
N PRO A 236 -14.64 9.05 3.08
CA PRO A 236 -15.30 7.80 2.68
C PRO A 236 -16.64 8.07 1.95
N GLY A 237 -16.83 7.46 0.77
CA GLY A 237 -18.01 7.64 -0.07
C GLY A 237 -18.05 8.95 -0.84
N GLU A 238 -16.95 9.70 -0.89
CA GLU A 238 -16.85 10.99 -1.58
C GLU A 238 -16.27 10.84 -2.99
N ILE A 239 -16.80 11.67 -3.90
CA ILE A 239 -16.25 12.00 -5.22
C ILE A 239 -15.89 13.47 -5.20
N VAL A 240 -14.63 13.78 -5.45
CA VAL A 240 -14.12 15.17 -5.67
C VAL A 240 -13.94 15.39 -7.15
N VAL A 241 -14.51 16.46 -7.67
CA VAL A 241 -14.35 16.90 -9.07
C VAL A 241 -13.51 18.18 -9.07
N ILE A 242 -12.45 18.16 -9.85
CA ILE A 242 -11.48 19.24 -10.01
C ILE A 242 -11.47 19.63 -11.49
N ASP A 243 -11.84 20.86 -11.79
CA ASP A 243 -11.94 21.44 -13.12
C ASP A 243 -11.43 22.88 -13.16
N ASP A 244 -11.56 23.57 -14.26
CA ASP A 244 -11.13 24.97 -14.37
C ASP A 244 -11.92 25.91 -13.45
N ALA A 245 -13.20 25.60 -13.14
CA ALA A 245 -13.96 26.37 -12.16
C ALA A 245 -13.37 26.20 -10.76
N SER A 246 -12.94 25.00 -10.42
CA SER A 246 -12.25 24.73 -9.14
C SER A 246 -10.95 25.52 -9.00
N ARG A 247 -10.17 25.65 -10.09
CA ARG A 247 -8.96 26.46 -10.12
C ARG A 247 -9.27 27.96 -9.96
N ALA A 248 -10.28 28.45 -10.65
CA ALA A 248 -10.68 29.85 -10.63
C ALA A 248 -11.24 30.30 -9.27
N THR A 249 -12.02 29.42 -8.61
CA THR A 249 -12.69 29.73 -7.34
C THR A 249 -11.88 29.35 -6.10
N GLY A 250 -10.90 28.45 -6.26
CA GLY A 250 -10.16 27.86 -5.14
C GLY A 250 -10.97 26.80 -4.36
N ALA A 251 -12.09 26.33 -4.90
CA ALA A 251 -12.98 25.35 -4.25
C ALA A 251 -13.30 24.19 -5.22
N VAL A 252 -13.16 22.96 -4.74
CA VAL A 252 -13.52 21.76 -5.49
C VAL A 252 -14.98 21.38 -5.29
N THR A 253 -15.59 20.71 -6.27
CA THR A 253 -16.92 20.17 -6.13
C THR A 253 -16.85 18.81 -5.44
N SER A 254 -17.59 18.65 -4.33
CA SER A 254 -17.70 17.42 -3.57
C SER A 254 -19.10 16.81 -3.76
N LEU A 255 -19.14 15.53 -4.13
CA LEU A 255 -20.37 14.77 -4.35
C LEU A 255 -20.29 13.47 -3.52
N ARG A 256 -21.44 12.91 -3.19
CA ARG A 256 -21.50 11.53 -2.64
C ARG A 256 -21.67 10.53 -3.78
N ILE A 257 -21.06 9.36 -3.64
CA ILE A 257 -21.25 8.25 -4.57
C ILE A 257 -22.75 7.90 -4.65
N ASP A 258 -23.40 7.71 -3.51
CA ASP A 258 -24.83 7.43 -3.36
C ASP A 258 -25.31 7.82 -1.95
N ASP A 259 -26.54 7.43 -1.58
CA ASP A 259 -27.14 7.76 -0.29
C ASP A 259 -26.74 6.83 0.85
N ARG A 260 -25.94 5.80 0.59
CA ARG A 260 -25.42 4.92 1.66
C ARG A 260 -24.60 5.74 2.65
N PRO A 261 -24.73 5.50 3.96
CA PRO A 261 -23.92 6.19 4.93
C PRO A 261 -22.46 5.77 4.79
N ALA A 262 -21.54 6.71 4.93
CA ALA A 262 -20.13 6.40 5.12
C ALA A 262 -19.98 5.58 6.41
N ARG A 263 -19.21 4.51 6.35
CA ARG A 263 -18.88 3.66 7.50
C ARG A 263 -17.37 3.48 7.53
N PRO A 264 -16.61 4.44 8.07
CA PRO A 264 -15.16 4.39 8.04
C PRO A 264 -14.63 3.10 8.66
N HIS A 265 -13.82 2.37 7.88
CA HIS A 265 -13.05 1.19 8.30
C HIS A 265 -11.70 1.25 7.62
N HIS A 266 -10.90 2.25 7.99
CA HIS A 266 -9.59 2.46 7.40
C HIS A 266 -8.68 1.25 7.61
N CYS A 267 -7.89 0.89 6.60
CA CYS A 267 -6.96 -0.21 6.75
C CYS A 267 -5.90 0.10 7.80
N ILE A 268 -5.93 -0.58 8.94
CA ILE A 268 -4.96 -0.37 10.03
C ILE A 268 -3.53 -0.69 9.60
N PHE A 269 -3.37 -1.58 8.62
CA PHE A 269 -2.06 -1.98 8.11
C PHE A 269 -1.33 -0.86 7.37
N GLU A 270 -2.03 0.17 6.93
CA GLU A 270 -1.42 1.39 6.40
C GLU A 270 -0.54 2.04 7.46
N PHE A 271 -0.98 2.11 8.72
CA PHE A 271 -0.16 2.59 9.83
C PHE A 271 0.94 1.60 10.25
N ILE A 272 0.65 0.30 10.27
CA ILE A 272 1.60 -0.71 10.72
C ILE A 272 2.82 -0.75 9.78
N TYR A 273 2.57 -0.80 8.46
CA TYR A 273 3.64 -1.13 7.51
C TYR A 273 3.66 -0.27 6.25
N PHE A 274 2.51 -0.08 5.53
CA PHE A 274 2.56 0.38 4.15
C PHE A 274 2.96 1.83 3.99
N SER A 275 2.27 2.74 4.67
CA SER A 275 2.54 4.16 4.49
C SER A 275 3.89 4.54 5.08
N ARG A 276 4.56 5.46 4.45
CA ARG A 276 5.86 5.96 4.93
C ARG A 276 5.68 6.69 6.25
N PRO A 277 6.66 6.62 7.16
CA PRO A 277 6.58 7.33 8.46
C PRO A 277 6.41 8.84 8.34
N ASP A 278 6.95 9.42 7.26
CA ASP A 278 6.86 10.85 6.95
C ASP A 278 5.52 11.25 6.29
N SER A 279 4.62 10.30 6.03
CA SER A 279 3.28 10.59 5.51
C SER A 279 2.28 10.90 6.62
N GLN A 280 1.26 11.68 6.23
CA GLN A 280 -0.01 11.80 6.93
C GLN A 280 -1.07 11.05 6.12
N ILE A 281 -1.82 10.17 6.78
CA ILE A 281 -2.94 9.44 6.19
C ILE A 281 -4.11 9.44 7.17
N PHE A 282 -5.34 9.43 6.66
CA PHE A 282 -6.55 9.46 7.50
C PHE A 282 -6.52 10.62 8.52
N GLY A 283 -5.93 11.76 8.15
CA GLY A 283 -5.76 12.91 9.04
C GLY A 283 -4.63 12.79 10.08
N HIS A 284 -3.88 11.67 10.12
CA HIS A 284 -2.94 11.39 11.21
C HIS A 284 -1.54 11.04 10.71
N SER A 285 -0.52 11.46 11.50
CA SER A 285 0.89 11.15 11.23
C SER A 285 1.19 9.67 11.46
N VAL A 286 1.73 9.00 10.45
CA VAL A 286 2.15 7.59 10.51
C VAL A 286 3.24 7.39 11.58
N ASP A 287 4.24 8.27 11.66
CA ASP A 287 5.30 8.21 12.67
C ASP A 287 4.75 8.20 14.10
N LYS A 288 3.81 9.12 14.41
CA LYS A 288 3.20 9.20 15.75
C LYS A 288 2.47 7.93 16.12
N VAL A 289 1.71 7.35 15.19
CA VAL A 289 0.98 6.09 15.40
C VAL A 289 1.96 4.95 15.63
N ARG A 290 2.99 4.79 14.79
CA ARG A 290 4.02 3.74 14.97
C ARG A 290 4.76 3.85 16.30
N ARG A 291 5.11 5.06 16.73
CA ARG A 291 5.68 5.26 18.07
C ARG A 291 4.72 4.82 19.17
N LYS A 292 3.42 5.06 19.02
CA LYS A 292 2.42 4.61 20.00
C LYS A 292 2.27 3.09 19.99
N LEU A 293 2.31 2.43 18.82
CA LEU A 293 2.38 0.96 18.71
C LEU A 293 3.55 0.40 19.51
N GLY A 294 4.74 0.94 19.33
CA GLY A 294 5.91 0.52 20.11
C GLY A 294 5.77 0.76 21.61
N LYS A 295 5.18 1.88 22.03
CA LYS A 295 4.93 2.16 23.46
C LYS A 295 3.94 1.20 24.07
N ASN A 296 2.86 0.84 23.38
CA ASN A 296 1.88 -0.11 23.86
C ASN A 296 2.48 -1.52 23.91
N LEU A 297 3.24 -1.91 22.89
CA LEU A 297 3.98 -3.17 22.86
C LEU A 297 4.94 -3.31 24.06
N ALA A 298 5.67 -2.25 24.43
CA ALA A 298 6.55 -2.28 25.59
C ALA A 298 5.80 -2.50 26.91
N ARG A 299 4.57 -1.98 27.02
CA ARG A 299 3.73 -2.13 28.21
C ARG A 299 3.14 -3.54 28.34
N SER A 300 2.61 -4.07 27.23
CA SER A 300 1.95 -5.38 27.22
C SER A 300 2.94 -6.55 27.09
N GLN A 301 4.12 -6.31 26.49
CA GLN A 301 5.10 -7.36 26.18
C GLN A 301 6.51 -6.94 26.61
N PRO A 302 6.75 -6.67 27.91
CA PRO A 302 8.09 -6.36 28.43
C PRO A 302 9.05 -7.54 28.22
N VAL A 303 10.35 -7.25 28.19
CA VAL A 303 11.40 -8.28 28.19
C VAL A 303 12.11 -8.29 29.53
N HIS A 304 12.19 -9.47 30.12
CA HIS A 304 12.95 -9.71 31.32
C HIS A 304 14.11 -10.66 30.97
N PRO A 305 15.37 -10.20 31.04
CA PRO A 305 16.53 -11.05 30.80
C PRO A 305 16.62 -12.14 31.90
N ARG A 306 17.21 -13.29 31.59
CA ARG A 306 17.42 -14.37 32.55
C ARG A 306 18.32 -13.93 33.70
N ASP A 307 19.37 -13.17 33.39
CA ASP A 307 20.21 -12.50 34.36
C ASP A 307 19.86 -10.99 34.37
N PRO A 308 19.36 -10.45 35.51
CA PRO A 308 19.00 -9.03 35.62
C PRO A 308 20.17 -8.06 35.40
N GLU A 309 21.43 -8.54 35.56
CA GLU A 309 22.63 -7.72 35.33
C GLU A 309 23.01 -7.65 33.83
N ASP A 310 22.37 -8.44 32.98
CA ASP A 310 22.66 -8.45 31.55
C ASP A 310 22.25 -7.16 30.87
N LYS A 311 23.09 -6.72 29.95
CA LYS A 311 22.81 -5.51 29.13
C LYS A 311 21.80 -5.85 28.05
N VAL A 312 20.64 -5.24 28.15
CA VAL A 312 19.57 -5.36 27.15
C VAL A 312 19.71 -4.26 26.10
N ILE A 313 19.77 -4.66 24.84
CA ILE A 313 19.70 -3.76 23.69
C ILE A 313 18.46 -4.05 22.87
N VAL A 314 17.90 -3.00 22.29
CA VAL A 314 16.75 -3.10 21.38
C VAL A 314 17.21 -2.69 20.00
N ILE A 315 16.91 -3.52 19.01
CA ILE A 315 17.24 -3.28 17.61
C ILE A 315 15.96 -3.31 16.77
N ASN A 316 15.94 -2.54 15.70
CA ASN A 316 14.83 -2.54 14.74
C ASN A 316 15.12 -3.47 13.56
N VAL A 317 14.06 -3.97 12.93
CA VAL A 317 14.15 -4.48 11.57
C VAL A 317 14.05 -3.29 10.61
N PRO A 318 15.11 -2.98 9.84
CA PRO A 318 15.09 -1.83 8.93
C PRO A 318 14.13 -2.08 7.76
N ASP A 319 13.37 -1.06 7.25
CA ASP A 319 13.24 0.31 7.77
C ASP A 319 11.90 0.52 8.47
N SER A 320 10.96 -0.45 8.32
CA SER A 320 9.54 -0.35 8.72
C SER A 320 9.35 -0.15 10.22
N SER A 321 10.24 -0.74 11.05
CA SER A 321 10.09 -0.77 12.50
C SER A 321 10.88 0.34 13.23
N ASN A 322 11.57 1.23 12.49
CA ASN A 322 12.44 2.24 13.09
C ASN A 322 11.74 3.05 14.18
N THR A 323 10.60 3.66 13.84
CA THR A 323 9.92 4.58 14.76
C THR A 323 9.14 3.86 15.86
N ALA A 324 8.63 2.67 15.59
CA ALA A 324 8.03 1.81 16.61
C ALA A 324 9.05 1.36 17.66
N THR A 325 10.26 1.00 17.22
CA THR A 325 11.36 0.64 18.12
C THR A 325 11.74 1.79 19.04
N MET A 326 11.78 3.02 18.53
CA MET A 326 11.98 4.21 19.37
C MET A 326 10.90 4.35 20.45
N GLY A 327 9.63 4.10 20.07
CA GLY A 327 8.52 4.09 21.02
C GLY A 327 8.66 3.01 22.09
N TYR A 328 9.06 1.81 21.70
CA TYR A 328 9.30 0.69 22.60
C TYR A 328 10.38 1.01 23.64
N VAL A 329 11.55 1.49 23.20
CA VAL A 329 12.67 1.88 24.08
C VAL A 329 12.26 2.99 25.04
N GLN A 330 11.59 4.03 24.53
CA GLN A 330 11.12 5.14 25.34
C GLN A 330 10.19 4.70 26.46
N ALA A 331 9.22 3.84 26.16
CA ALA A 331 8.26 3.35 27.14
C ALA A 331 8.91 2.39 28.15
N THR A 332 9.75 1.47 27.69
CA THR A 332 10.49 0.55 28.57
C THR A 332 11.32 1.30 29.60
N ASN A 333 12.09 2.30 29.17
CA ASN A 333 12.92 3.11 30.09
C ASN A 333 12.06 3.97 31.04
N LYS A 334 10.92 4.47 30.59
CA LYS A 334 9.97 5.22 31.47
C LYS A 334 9.37 4.33 32.56
N MET A 335 9.22 3.03 32.31
CA MET A 335 8.73 2.05 33.30
C MET A 335 9.84 1.52 34.22
N GLY A 336 11.05 2.05 34.16
CA GLY A 336 12.18 1.65 35.00
C GLY A 336 13.11 0.61 34.36
N GLY A 337 12.85 0.17 33.14
CA GLY A 337 13.77 -0.66 32.38
C GLY A 337 15.06 0.09 32.00
N LYS A 338 16.14 -0.65 31.75
CA LYS A 338 17.44 -0.09 31.34
C LYS A 338 17.84 -0.66 29.99
N VAL A 339 17.16 -0.19 28.91
CA VAL A 339 17.44 -0.66 27.55
C VAL A 339 18.04 0.44 26.69
N LYS A 340 18.88 0.06 25.72
CA LYS A 340 19.46 0.98 24.75
C LYS A 340 18.97 0.64 23.34
N LEU A 341 18.63 1.67 22.56
CA LEU A 341 18.46 1.54 21.13
C LEU A 341 19.83 1.42 20.46
N GLU A 342 20.02 0.40 19.68
CA GLU A 342 21.27 0.17 18.94
C GLU A 342 20.98 -0.27 17.50
N ILE A 343 21.90 0.06 16.57
CA ILE A 343 21.83 -0.42 15.19
C ILE A 343 22.50 -1.80 15.13
N GLY A 344 21.69 -2.84 15.29
CA GLY A 344 22.16 -4.24 15.25
C GLY A 344 22.04 -4.89 13.86
N LEU A 345 21.17 -4.35 13.01
CA LEU A 345 20.90 -4.79 11.63
C LEU A 345 21.06 -3.62 10.67
N ILE A 346 21.75 -3.86 9.56
CA ILE A 346 21.91 -2.90 8.46
C ILE A 346 21.32 -3.52 7.20
N ARG A 347 20.47 -2.76 6.52
CA ARG A 347 19.94 -3.12 5.21
C ARG A 347 20.86 -2.65 4.09
N SER A 348 21.16 -3.52 3.13
CA SER A 348 21.83 -3.14 1.89
C SER A 348 20.84 -2.50 0.93
N HIS A 349 21.04 -1.22 0.59
CA HIS A 349 20.18 -0.47 -0.33
C HIS A 349 20.58 -0.65 -1.81
N TYR A 350 21.77 -1.22 -2.07
CA TYR A 350 22.35 -1.31 -3.41
C TYR A 350 22.02 -2.62 -4.14
N ILE A 351 21.35 -3.57 -3.48
CA ILE A 351 20.97 -4.84 -4.10
C ILE A 351 19.57 -4.69 -4.70
N GLY A 352 19.54 -4.35 -5.99
CA GLY A 352 18.34 -4.35 -6.80
C GLY A 352 17.87 -5.79 -7.12
N ARG A 353 16.67 -5.91 -7.70
CA ARG A 353 16.04 -7.19 -8.13
C ARG A 353 16.78 -7.94 -9.23
N THR A 354 17.93 -7.48 -9.72
CA THR A 354 18.56 -7.86 -11.00
C THR A 354 19.40 -9.13 -10.99
N PHE A 355 19.52 -9.86 -9.88
CA PHE A 355 20.26 -11.13 -9.90
C PHE A 355 19.33 -12.33 -9.76
N ILE A 356 18.81 -12.78 -10.91
CA ILE A 356 18.16 -14.10 -11.06
C ILE A 356 19.28 -15.10 -11.36
N GLN A 357 19.68 -15.91 -10.37
CA GLN A 357 20.40 -17.14 -10.62
C GLN A 357 19.56 -18.34 -10.16
N PRO A 358 19.42 -19.38 -10.99
CA PRO A 358 18.52 -20.50 -10.76
C PRO A 358 19.23 -21.66 -10.08
N ARG A 359 19.45 -21.62 -8.74
CA ARG A 359 19.86 -22.80 -7.97
C ARG A 359 19.33 -22.73 -6.54
N GLN A 360 18.98 -23.88 -6.00
CA GLN A 360 18.31 -24.07 -4.69
C GLN A 360 19.17 -23.60 -3.50
N ASP A 361 20.52 -23.59 -3.62
CA ASP A 361 21.47 -23.10 -2.61
C ASP A 361 21.45 -21.57 -2.42
N VAL A 362 20.74 -20.85 -3.28
CA VAL A 362 20.65 -19.38 -3.30
C VAL A 362 19.56 -18.84 -2.38
N ARG A 363 18.62 -19.67 -1.91
CA ARG A 363 17.52 -19.21 -1.03
C ARG A 363 18.01 -18.77 0.36
N GLU A 364 18.99 -19.44 0.94
CA GLU A 364 19.62 -19.03 2.20
C GLU A 364 20.47 -17.76 2.07
N SER A 365 20.95 -17.47 0.86
CA SER A 365 21.78 -16.31 0.57
C SER A 365 20.99 -14.99 0.49
N ARG A 366 19.66 -15.00 0.25
CA ARG A 366 18.87 -13.78 -0.03
C ARG A 366 18.71 -12.83 1.14
N VAL A 367 18.50 -13.34 2.37
CA VAL A 367 18.43 -12.46 3.55
C VAL A 367 19.81 -11.93 3.89
N LYS A 368 20.86 -12.76 3.77
CA LYS A 368 22.25 -12.33 3.96
C LYS A 368 22.69 -11.25 2.95
N THR A 369 22.12 -11.21 1.75
CA THR A 369 22.39 -10.13 0.80
C THR A 369 21.66 -8.84 1.15
N LYS A 370 20.49 -8.93 1.80
CA LYS A 370 19.67 -7.77 2.17
C LYS A 370 19.99 -7.19 3.54
N PHE A 371 20.39 -8.04 4.49
CA PHE A 371 20.68 -7.63 5.86
C PHE A 371 22.05 -8.14 6.32
N ASN A 372 22.74 -7.33 7.08
CA ASN A 372 23.94 -7.73 7.80
C ASN A 372 23.86 -7.31 9.26
N THR A 373 24.52 -8.07 10.14
CA THR A 373 24.56 -7.78 11.56
C THR A 373 25.80 -6.99 11.95
N VAL A 374 25.64 -6.07 12.88
CA VAL A 374 26.77 -5.39 13.54
C VAL A 374 27.20 -6.26 14.74
N LYS A 375 28.07 -7.25 14.49
CA LYS A 375 28.46 -8.29 15.46
C LYS A 375 28.95 -7.72 16.81
N GLY A 376 29.74 -6.63 16.77
CA GLY A 376 30.26 -6.01 18.01
C GLY A 376 29.18 -5.38 18.89
N VAL A 377 28.03 -5.04 18.32
CA VAL A 377 26.85 -4.54 19.05
C VAL A 377 26.07 -5.68 19.71
N LEU A 378 25.93 -6.81 19.02
CA LEU A 378 25.06 -7.93 19.42
C LEU A 378 25.73 -8.91 20.37
N LYS A 379 27.04 -9.12 20.23
CA LYS A 379 27.78 -10.14 20.97
C LYS A 379 27.64 -9.95 22.49
N ASP A 380 27.36 -11.06 23.19
CA ASP A 380 27.24 -11.15 24.66
C ASP A 380 26.16 -10.21 25.26
N LYS A 381 25.11 -9.83 24.47
CA LYS A 381 23.98 -9.02 24.90
C LYS A 381 22.68 -9.80 24.88
N VAL A 382 21.71 -9.34 25.64
CA VAL A 382 20.31 -9.68 25.46
C VAL A 382 19.74 -8.76 24.39
N VAL A 383 19.28 -9.34 23.28
CA VAL A 383 18.82 -8.60 22.10
C VAL A 383 17.31 -8.68 21.98
N VAL A 384 16.65 -7.54 21.96
CA VAL A 384 15.23 -7.41 21.62
C VAL A 384 15.12 -6.91 20.21
N ILE A 385 14.57 -7.72 19.30
CA ILE A 385 14.28 -7.35 17.93
C ILE A 385 12.83 -6.83 17.88
N VAL A 386 12.62 -5.63 17.37
CA VAL A 386 11.27 -5.10 17.12
C VAL A 386 10.98 -5.12 15.63
N ASP A 387 9.86 -5.72 15.23
CA ASP A 387 9.38 -5.74 13.85
C ASP A 387 7.91 -5.33 13.76
N ASP A 388 7.44 -5.03 12.54
CA ASP A 388 6.06 -4.61 12.29
C ASP A 388 5.09 -5.79 12.31
N SER A 389 5.39 -6.88 11.60
CA SER A 389 4.49 -8.03 11.41
C SER A 389 5.25 -9.28 10.96
N ILE A 390 4.65 -10.45 11.17
CA ILE A 390 5.12 -11.74 10.65
C ILE A 390 3.99 -12.37 9.84
N VAL A 391 4.30 -12.81 8.60
CA VAL A 391 3.34 -13.46 7.70
C VAL A 391 3.59 -14.97 7.64
N ARG A 392 4.59 -15.41 6.84
CA ARG A 392 4.97 -16.82 6.73
C ARG A 392 6.04 -17.25 7.74
N GLY A 393 6.76 -16.32 8.34
CA GLY A 393 7.85 -16.56 9.28
C GLY A 393 9.19 -16.89 8.64
N THR A 394 9.28 -17.08 7.33
CA THR A 394 10.53 -17.47 6.64
C THR A 394 11.61 -16.41 6.76
N THR A 395 11.31 -15.16 6.46
CA THR A 395 12.25 -14.03 6.59
C THR A 395 12.63 -13.78 8.04
N SER A 396 11.64 -13.83 8.95
CA SER A 396 11.87 -13.64 10.37
C SER A 396 12.78 -14.72 10.96
N LYS A 397 12.59 -15.98 10.56
CA LYS A 397 13.46 -17.11 10.96
C LYS A 397 14.91 -16.90 10.50
N GLN A 398 15.09 -16.52 9.24
CA GLN A 398 16.44 -16.26 8.68
C GLN A 398 17.11 -15.04 9.35
N LEU A 399 16.32 -13.99 9.67
CA LEU A 399 16.81 -12.83 10.38
C LEU A 399 17.24 -13.16 11.80
N VAL A 400 16.45 -13.94 12.54
CA VAL A 400 16.80 -14.44 13.88
C VAL A 400 18.07 -15.29 13.82
N GLN A 401 18.19 -16.19 12.84
CA GLN A 401 19.41 -16.97 12.65
C GLN A 401 20.65 -16.10 12.41
N LEU A 402 20.50 -15.05 11.60
CA LEU A 402 21.58 -14.08 11.35
C LEU A 402 22.00 -13.35 12.63
N VAL A 403 21.04 -12.95 13.47
CA VAL A 403 21.31 -12.32 14.77
C VAL A 403 21.97 -13.32 15.72
N ARG A 404 21.49 -14.57 15.80
CA ARG A 404 22.09 -15.64 16.62
C ARG A 404 23.56 -15.92 16.26
N GLN A 405 23.90 -15.88 14.97
CA GLN A 405 25.30 -16.06 14.50
C GLN A 405 26.24 -14.94 14.99
N ALA A 406 25.72 -13.79 15.41
CA ALA A 406 26.52 -12.72 15.99
C ALA A 406 26.85 -12.94 17.49
N GLY A 407 26.33 -14.00 18.13
CA GLY A 407 26.66 -14.42 19.47
C GLY A 407 25.98 -13.65 20.62
N PRO A 408 24.70 -13.29 20.52
CA PRO A 408 23.96 -12.74 21.65
C PRO A 408 23.72 -13.83 22.73
N LYS A 409 23.49 -13.42 23.96
CA LYS A 409 23.09 -14.31 25.06
C LYS A 409 21.64 -14.77 24.89
N GLU A 410 20.75 -13.83 24.62
CA GLU A 410 19.31 -14.06 24.40
C GLU A 410 18.83 -13.27 23.21
N VAL A 411 17.79 -13.78 22.52
CA VAL A 411 17.10 -13.10 21.43
C VAL A 411 15.59 -13.11 21.68
N HIS A 412 15.01 -11.96 21.85
CA HIS A 412 13.58 -11.76 22.05
C HIS A 412 12.99 -11.04 20.85
N PHE A 413 11.78 -11.44 20.41
CA PHE A 413 11.13 -10.82 19.27
C PHE A 413 9.83 -10.14 19.72
N ARG A 414 9.62 -8.90 19.29
CA ARG A 414 8.47 -8.07 19.65
C ARG A 414 7.85 -7.50 18.40
N ILE A 415 6.57 -7.81 18.18
CA ILE A 415 5.83 -7.51 16.95
C ILE A 415 4.76 -6.48 17.23
N THR A 416 4.77 -5.38 16.48
CA THR A 416 3.85 -4.25 16.67
C THR A 416 2.47 -4.45 16.04
N ALA A 417 2.19 -5.65 15.56
CA ALA A 417 0.88 -6.10 15.08
C ALA A 417 0.44 -7.37 15.80
N PRO A 418 -0.86 -7.70 15.81
CA PRO A 418 -1.34 -9.03 16.19
C PRO A 418 -0.90 -10.11 15.19
N PRO A 419 -1.02 -11.41 15.53
CA PRO A 419 -0.80 -12.50 14.58
C PRO A 419 -1.77 -12.38 13.40
N ILE A 420 -1.23 -12.51 12.17
CA ILE A 420 -2.04 -12.52 10.95
C ILE A 420 -2.60 -13.92 10.76
N THR A 421 -3.93 -14.06 10.78
CA THR A 421 -4.64 -15.34 10.74
C THR A 421 -5.56 -15.48 9.53
N HIS A 422 -5.91 -14.37 8.86
CA HIS A 422 -6.86 -14.35 7.75
C HIS A 422 -6.30 -13.62 6.53
N PRO A 423 -6.72 -13.99 5.31
CA PRO A 423 -6.35 -13.28 4.09
C PRO A 423 -7.00 -11.89 4.05
N CYS A 424 -6.50 -11.01 3.19
CA CYS A 424 -7.13 -9.73 2.90
C CYS A 424 -7.87 -9.79 1.57
N HIS A 425 -9.13 -9.27 1.55
CA HIS A 425 -9.94 -9.12 0.35
C HIS A 425 -10.04 -7.68 -0.16
N TYR A 426 -9.39 -6.75 0.54
CA TYR A 426 -9.45 -5.30 0.25
C TYR A 426 -8.15 -4.78 -0.36
N GLY A 427 -7.44 -5.69 -1.04
CA GLY A 427 -6.31 -5.36 -1.88
C GLY A 427 -4.93 -5.54 -1.22
N MET A 428 -4.75 -6.27 -0.09
CA MET A 428 -3.44 -6.70 0.40
C MET A 428 -3.11 -8.10 -0.10
N ASP A 429 -1.88 -8.29 -0.55
CA ASP A 429 -1.40 -9.59 -0.96
C ASP A 429 -0.93 -10.40 0.25
N PHE A 430 -1.86 -10.96 1.01
CA PHE A 430 -1.56 -12.00 1.98
C PHE A 430 -1.63 -13.39 1.34
N PRO A 431 -0.78 -14.32 1.80
CA PRO A 431 -0.82 -15.71 1.35
C PRO A 431 -2.12 -16.40 1.79
N THR A 432 -2.30 -17.62 1.30
CA THR A 432 -3.41 -18.47 1.72
C THR A 432 -3.36 -18.75 3.24
N PRO A 433 -4.49 -19.01 3.91
CA PRO A 433 -4.50 -19.26 5.36
C PRO A 433 -3.52 -20.33 5.83
N GLY A 434 -3.29 -21.37 5.03
CA GLY A 434 -2.36 -22.45 5.36
C GLY A 434 -0.87 -22.08 5.31
N GLU A 435 -0.53 -20.97 4.67
CA GLU A 435 0.84 -20.45 4.61
C GLU A 435 1.15 -19.45 5.73
N LEU A 436 0.15 -18.99 6.48
CA LEU A 436 0.33 -18.08 7.59
C LEU A 436 0.92 -18.81 8.79
N ILE A 437 2.06 -18.35 9.34
CA ILE A 437 2.74 -19.01 10.45
C ILE A 437 1.84 -19.15 11.68
N ALA A 438 0.98 -18.18 11.95
CA ALA A 438 0.02 -18.22 13.04
C ALA A 438 -0.90 -19.45 12.93
N ASN A 439 -1.40 -19.73 11.71
CA ASN A 439 -2.27 -20.86 11.46
C ASN A 439 -1.50 -22.18 11.43
N GLN A 440 -0.28 -22.23 10.88
CA GLN A 440 0.59 -23.40 10.91
C GLN A 440 0.92 -23.83 12.33
N CYS A 441 1.04 -22.86 13.24
CA CYS A 441 1.28 -23.11 14.66
C CYS A 441 -0.01 -23.28 15.49
N GLY A 442 -1.20 -23.24 14.86
CA GLY A 442 -2.48 -23.38 15.56
C GLY A 442 -2.81 -22.23 16.52
N GLY A 443 -2.29 -21.02 16.26
CA GLY A 443 -2.45 -19.85 17.12
C GLY A 443 -1.55 -19.84 18.37
N ASP A 444 -0.73 -20.88 18.58
CA ASP A 444 0.20 -20.98 19.72
C ASP A 444 1.42 -20.07 19.51
N ILE A 445 1.44 -18.97 20.26
CA ILE A 445 2.52 -17.95 20.20
C ILE A 445 3.86 -18.53 20.63
N GLU A 446 3.91 -19.41 21.64
CA GLU A 446 5.16 -20.02 22.08
C GLU A 446 5.72 -20.96 21.00
N ARG A 447 4.83 -21.69 20.30
CA ARG A 447 5.23 -22.52 19.17
C ARG A 447 5.79 -21.68 18.03
N ILE A 448 5.20 -20.52 17.72
CA ILE A 448 5.77 -19.58 16.75
C ILE A 448 7.19 -19.17 17.17
N GLY A 449 7.40 -18.84 18.47
CA GLY A 449 8.71 -18.51 19.00
C GLY A 449 9.74 -19.63 18.82
N ARG A 450 9.34 -20.87 19.10
CA ARG A 450 10.21 -22.07 18.91
C ARG A 450 10.57 -22.25 17.43
N GLU A 451 9.60 -22.11 16.52
CA GLU A 451 9.83 -22.21 15.07
C GLU A 451 10.78 -21.13 14.54
N LEU A 452 10.73 -19.92 15.08
CA LEU A 452 11.61 -18.82 14.72
C LEU A 452 12.99 -18.91 15.40
N GLY A 453 13.14 -19.71 16.47
CA GLY A 453 14.39 -19.89 17.22
C GLY A 453 14.70 -18.74 18.18
N VAL A 454 13.68 -18.10 18.76
CA VAL A 454 13.83 -17.02 19.76
C VAL A 454 13.59 -17.51 21.19
N ASP A 455 14.14 -16.79 22.16
CA ASP A 455 13.95 -17.10 23.60
C ASP A 455 12.56 -16.66 24.09
N SER A 456 12.00 -15.59 23.52
CA SER A 456 10.58 -15.23 23.68
C SER A 456 10.08 -14.43 22.48
N ILE A 457 8.79 -14.53 22.23
CA ILE A 457 8.07 -13.71 21.24
C ILE A 457 6.87 -13.05 21.90
N GLY A 458 6.56 -11.81 21.50
CA GLY A 458 5.38 -11.10 21.95
C GLY A 458 4.76 -10.31 20.81
N TYR A 459 3.46 -10.39 20.68
CA TYR A 459 2.65 -9.64 19.73
C TYR A 459 1.82 -8.58 20.43
N LEU A 460 1.55 -7.48 19.74
CA LEU A 460 0.55 -6.53 20.20
C LEU A 460 -0.85 -7.15 20.10
N SER A 461 -1.71 -6.88 21.06
CA SER A 461 -3.14 -7.27 20.98
C SER A 461 -3.90 -6.40 19.99
N ILE A 462 -5.09 -6.86 19.52
CA ILE A 462 -5.96 -6.02 18.66
C ILE A 462 -6.40 -4.77 19.43
N ASP A 463 -6.68 -4.87 20.72
CA ASP A 463 -7.09 -3.73 21.54
C ASP A 463 -5.99 -2.68 21.67
N ASP A 464 -4.75 -3.11 21.98
CA ASP A 464 -3.58 -2.21 22.05
C ASP A 464 -3.24 -1.60 20.68
N LEU A 465 -3.44 -2.37 19.60
CA LEU A 465 -3.30 -1.88 18.23
C LEU A 465 -4.29 -0.76 17.96
N LEU A 466 -5.55 -1.00 18.24
CA LEU A 466 -6.63 -0.03 18.05
C LEU A 466 -6.51 1.18 18.98
N ASP A 467 -6.01 0.99 20.22
CA ASP A 467 -5.66 2.12 21.10
C ASP A 467 -4.53 2.98 20.51
N SER A 468 -3.63 2.38 19.73
CA SER A 468 -2.52 3.11 19.12
C SER A 468 -2.95 4.04 17.99
N ALA A 469 -4.03 3.72 17.29
CA ALA A 469 -4.57 4.50 16.18
C ALA A 469 -5.57 5.54 16.69
N PRO A 470 -5.52 6.79 16.21
CA PRO A 470 -6.49 7.81 16.57
C PRO A 470 -7.91 7.41 16.09
N ARG A 471 -8.93 7.69 16.90
CA ARG A 471 -10.34 7.45 16.58
C ARG A 471 -11.12 8.72 16.83
N GLU A 472 -11.11 9.60 15.86
CA GLU A 472 -11.86 10.85 15.90
C GLU A 472 -13.12 10.71 15.04
N ASN A 473 -14.21 11.38 15.43
CA ASN A 473 -15.45 11.47 14.63
C ASN A 473 -16.08 10.13 14.21
N GLY A 474 -15.98 9.07 15.01
CA GLY A 474 -16.57 7.76 14.70
C GLY A 474 -15.75 6.92 13.72
N GLU A 475 -14.49 7.28 13.47
CA GLU A 475 -13.55 6.49 12.69
C GLU A 475 -13.37 5.11 13.31
N ASN A 476 -13.29 4.10 12.47
CA ASN A 476 -12.96 2.75 12.82
C ASN A 476 -11.91 2.20 11.85
N TYR A 477 -11.30 1.07 12.23
CA TYR A 477 -10.27 0.45 11.43
C TYR A 477 -10.64 -0.98 11.03
N CYS A 478 -10.28 -1.37 9.82
CA CYS A 478 -10.36 -2.75 9.38
C CYS A 478 -9.22 -3.54 10.01
N THR A 479 -9.58 -4.56 10.79
CA THR A 479 -8.67 -5.53 11.43
C THR A 479 -8.88 -6.94 10.90
N ALA A 480 -9.56 -7.12 9.76
CA ALA A 480 -10.01 -8.41 9.24
C ALA A 480 -8.89 -9.45 9.09
N CYS A 481 -7.67 -9.02 8.74
CA CYS A 481 -6.52 -9.91 8.65
C CYS A 481 -6.09 -10.53 10.00
N PHE A 482 -6.52 -9.94 11.11
CA PHE A 482 -6.28 -10.44 12.47
C PHE A 482 -7.52 -11.11 13.07
N SER A 483 -8.71 -10.50 12.88
CA SER A 483 -9.97 -10.90 13.53
C SER A 483 -10.84 -11.84 12.69
N GLY A 484 -10.70 -11.82 11.35
CA GLY A 484 -11.61 -12.49 10.43
C GLY A 484 -12.95 -11.76 10.21
N GLU A 485 -13.12 -10.56 10.82
CA GLU A 485 -14.33 -9.76 10.67
C GLU A 485 -14.17 -8.77 9.51
N TYR A 486 -14.85 -9.05 8.40
CA TYR A 486 -14.78 -8.25 7.18
C TYR A 486 -15.88 -7.20 7.13
N PRO A 487 -15.53 -5.88 7.11
CA PRO A 487 -16.52 -4.79 7.14
C PRO A 487 -17.45 -4.72 5.91
N VAL A 488 -16.97 -5.20 4.76
CA VAL A 488 -17.73 -5.29 3.51
C VAL A 488 -17.82 -6.77 3.13
N ALA A 489 -18.99 -7.17 2.63
CA ALA A 489 -19.24 -8.56 2.24
C ALA A 489 -18.20 -9.07 1.24
N ILE A 490 -17.71 -10.27 1.49
CA ILE A 490 -16.81 -11.01 0.62
C ILE A 490 -17.54 -12.23 0.08
N ASP A 491 -17.21 -12.66 -1.12
CA ASP A 491 -17.66 -13.96 -1.62
C ASP A 491 -16.79 -15.04 -0.99
N ALA A 492 -17.38 -15.83 -0.09
CA ALA A 492 -16.70 -16.87 0.68
C ALA A 492 -16.06 -17.98 -0.20
N HIS A 493 -16.42 -18.07 -1.46
CA HIS A 493 -15.89 -19.02 -2.44
C HIS A 493 -14.75 -18.44 -3.29
N GLN A 494 -14.31 -17.19 -3.02
CA GLN A 494 -13.19 -16.59 -3.75
C GLN A 494 -11.85 -17.10 -3.22
N SER A 495 -11.21 -18.01 -3.94
CA SER A 495 -9.77 -18.23 -3.77
C SER A 495 -8.98 -17.14 -4.50
N LYS A 496 -7.80 -16.78 -3.96
CA LYS A 496 -6.90 -15.79 -4.57
C LYS A 496 -6.41 -16.25 -5.95
N GLU A 497 -6.14 -17.55 -6.10
CA GLU A 497 -5.64 -18.16 -7.35
C GLU A 497 -6.64 -18.01 -8.51
N GLU A 498 -7.93 -18.00 -8.21
CA GLU A 498 -8.98 -17.77 -9.21
C GLU A 498 -9.11 -16.28 -9.61
N ASN A 499 -8.55 -15.33 -8.86
CA ASN A 499 -8.50 -13.91 -9.24
C ASN A 499 -7.40 -13.64 -10.29
N GLU A 500 -6.44 -14.55 -10.44
CA GLU A 500 -5.31 -14.45 -11.36
C GLU A 500 -5.54 -15.22 -12.67
N ALA A 501 -6.56 -16.06 -12.73
CA ALA A 501 -6.98 -16.82 -13.92
C ALA A 501 -8.03 -16.02 -14.76
#